data_031c0f75009b2d387785582e6a4c5582
#
_entry.id   031c0f75009b2d387785582e6a4c5582
#
_cell.length_a   1.000
_cell.length_b   1.000
_cell.length_c   1.000
_cell.angle_alpha   90.00
_cell.angle_beta   90.00
_cell.angle_gamma   90.00
#
_symmetry.space_group_name_H-M   'P 1'
#
loop_
_entity.id
_entity.type
_entity.pdbx_description
1 polymer ?
#
loop_
_entity_poly.entity_id
_entity_poly.type
_entity_poly.pdbx_seq_one_letter_code
_entity_poly.pdbx_strand_id
1 'polypeptide(L)'
;SNKINGRYKFIGPLMYKGEKVRKWDMGTFIDEDGTAYLMTHEGNIYRLNDECTQAEELVAENISPGGESPAMCKHDGKYYIMFSNKTGWDNNDNYYLTADNINGPWENQGLFCPQGSATYNTQCSYIFDFQIEDKIIKMYLGDRWSYPKQASSATLVMLPLEFENGKMSISEYMQAWSA
;
A
#
# COMPACT_ATOMS: atom_id res chain seq x y z
N SER A 1 -2.26 -22.19 -3.27
CA SER A 1 -3.27 -22.81 -2.41
C SER A 1 -4.64 -22.20 -2.66
N ASN A 2 -5.70 -22.99 -2.60
CA ASN A 2 -7.09 -22.50 -2.72
C ASN A 2 -7.67 -22.06 -1.35
N LYS A 3 -6.84 -22.08 -0.31
CA LYS A 3 -7.21 -21.65 1.05
C LYS A 3 -6.04 -20.87 1.66
N ILE A 4 -6.34 -19.81 2.39
CA ILE A 4 -5.33 -18.96 3.02
C ILE A 4 -4.44 -19.75 4.01
N ASN A 5 -5.00 -20.74 4.69
CA ASN A 5 -4.30 -21.64 5.62
C ASN A 5 -3.95 -23.01 4.99
N GLY A 6 -4.01 -23.13 3.66
CA GLY A 6 -3.72 -24.38 2.95
C GLY A 6 -2.22 -24.59 2.72
N ARG A 7 -1.89 -25.71 2.09
CA ARG A 7 -0.52 -25.99 1.67
C ARG A 7 -0.17 -25.16 0.44
N TYR A 8 0.85 -24.31 0.55
CA TYR A 8 1.39 -23.54 -0.56
C TYR A 8 2.48 -24.34 -1.29
N LYS A 9 2.44 -24.24 -2.63
CA LYS A 9 3.49 -24.77 -3.50
C LYS A 9 4.19 -23.58 -4.15
N PHE A 10 5.52 -23.54 -4.02
CA PHE A 10 6.30 -22.58 -4.79
C PHE A 10 6.26 -22.94 -6.27
N ILE A 11 5.83 -22.00 -7.10
CA ILE A 11 5.69 -22.19 -8.55
C ILE A 11 6.77 -21.44 -9.35
N GLY A 12 7.48 -20.52 -8.72
CA GLY A 12 8.54 -19.73 -9.33
C GLY A 12 8.48 -18.25 -8.93
N PRO A 13 9.46 -17.46 -9.34
CA PRO A 13 9.40 -16.01 -9.21
C PRO A 13 8.35 -15.43 -10.16
N LEU A 14 7.78 -14.28 -9.80
CA LEU A 14 6.95 -13.54 -10.72
C LEU A 14 7.81 -13.03 -11.90
N MET A 15 7.33 -13.22 -13.12
CA MET A 15 8.03 -12.85 -14.34
C MET A 15 7.29 -11.72 -15.07
N TYR A 16 8.06 -10.84 -15.71
CA TYR A 16 7.57 -9.84 -16.66
C TYR A 16 8.49 -9.81 -17.88
N LYS A 17 7.95 -10.04 -19.08
CA LYS A 17 8.71 -10.09 -20.36
C LYS A 17 9.95 -11.00 -20.32
N GLY A 18 9.84 -12.15 -19.65
CA GLY A 18 10.93 -13.11 -19.51
C GLY A 18 11.94 -12.82 -18.41
N GLU A 19 11.84 -11.67 -17.74
CA GLU A 19 12.71 -11.29 -16.63
C GLU A 19 11.98 -11.39 -15.29
N LYS A 20 12.73 -11.65 -14.21
CA LYS A 20 12.18 -11.68 -12.85
C LYS A 20 11.84 -10.27 -12.39
N VAL A 21 10.66 -10.08 -11.85
CA VAL A 21 10.33 -8.86 -11.10
C VAL A 21 11.16 -8.85 -9.84
N ARG A 22 12.24 -8.06 -9.83
CA ARG A 22 13.23 -8.00 -8.74
C ARG A 22 13.13 -6.66 -8.04
N LYS A 23 12.29 -6.60 -7.03
CA LYS A 23 12.16 -5.45 -6.16
C LYS A 23 11.88 -5.95 -4.75
N TRP A 24 12.32 -5.21 -3.72
CA TRP A 24 12.17 -5.69 -2.35
C TRP A 24 10.77 -5.40 -1.77
N ASP A 25 10.35 -4.15 -1.65
CA ASP A 25 9.03 -3.85 -1.10
C ASP A 25 7.94 -4.04 -2.15
N MET A 26 6.87 -4.70 -1.75
CA MET A 26 5.76 -5.03 -2.64
C MET A 26 4.43 -4.79 -1.92
N GLY A 27 3.47 -4.28 -2.65
CA GLY A 27 2.07 -4.19 -2.25
C GLY A 27 1.18 -4.83 -3.31
N THR A 28 -0.02 -5.19 -2.94
CA THR A 28 -1.02 -5.74 -3.86
C THR A 28 -2.29 -4.93 -3.81
N PHE A 29 -2.99 -4.86 -4.94
CA PHE A 29 -4.28 -4.21 -5.05
C PHE A 29 -5.17 -5.00 -6.02
N ILE A 30 -6.44 -5.12 -5.69
CA ILE A 30 -7.47 -5.68 -6.57
C ILE A 30 -8.47 -4.56 -6.84
N ASP A 31 -8.66 -4.22 -8.11
CA ASP A 31 -9.62 -3.19 -8.52
C ASP A 31 -11.05 -3.72 -8.48
N GLU A 32 -12.02 -2.83 -8.60
CA GLU A 32 -13.47 -3.12 -8.56
C GLU A 32 -13.92 -4.09 -9.67
N ASP A 33 -13.20 -4.14 -10.79
CA ASP A 33 -13.44 -5.08 -11.88
C ASP A 33 -12.79 -6.47 -11.68
N GLY A 34 -12.09 -6.65 -10.55
CA GLY A 34 -11.38 -7.90 -10.21
C GLY A 34 -9.96 -7.97 -10.75
N THR A 35 -9.49 -6.98 -11.48
CA THR A 35 -8.11 -6.93 -11.99
C THR A 35 -7.12 -6.80 -10.84
N ALA A 36 -6.14 -7.72 -10.78
CA ALA A 36 -5.11 -7.74 -9.75
C ALA A 36 -3.84 -7.01 -10.19
N TYR A 37 -3.27 -6.25 -9.27
CA TYR A 37 -2.04 -5.49 -9.47
C TYR A 37 -1.01 -5.80 -8.40
N LEU A 38 0.27 -5.84 -8.81
CA LEU A 38 1.42 -5.82 -7.94
C LEU A 38 2.09 -4.45 -8.03
N MET A 39 2.30 -3.83 -6.90
CA MET A 39 3.10 -2.61 -6.78
C MET A 39 4.46 -2.95 -6.20
N THR A 40 5.51 -2.28 -6.66
CA THR A 40 6.84 -2.43 -6.09
C THR A 40 7.36 -1.07 -5.61
N HIS A 41 8.41 -1.06 -4.78
CA HIS A 41 9.08 0.18 -4.41
C HIS A 41 9.46 1.01 -5.66
N GLU A 42 9.61 2.31 -5.50
CA GLU A 42 9.75 3.30 -6.57
C GLU A 42 8.50 3.46 -7.45
N GLY A 43 7.41 2.75 -7.10
CA GLY A 43 6.12 2.91 -7.75
C GLY A 43 6.06 2.34 -9.16
N ASN A 44 6.51 1.10 -9.35
CA ASN A 44 6.16 0.34 -10.55
C ASN A 44 4.87 -0.43 -10.27
N ILE A 45 3.90 -0.36 -11.15
CA ILE A 45 2.61 -1.03 -11.03
C ILE A 45 2.46 -2.02 -12.18
N TYR A 46 2.33 -3.29 -11.83
CA TYR A 46 2.17 -4.38 -12.79
C TYR A 46 0.76 -4.94 -12.72
N ARG A 47 0.07 -5.04 -13.86
CA ARG A 47 -1.14 -5.82 -13.99
C ARG A 47 -0.77 -7.31 -14.04
N LEU A 48 -1.45 -8.11 -13.25
CA LEU A 48 -1.24 -9.55 -13.20
C LEU A 48 -2.24 -10.27 -14.13
N ASN A 49 -1.90 -11.52 -14.52
CA ASN A 49 -2.86 -12.42 -15.14
C ASN A 49 -3.91 -12.90 -14.12
N ASP A 50 -5.00 -13.51 -14.59
CA ASP A 50 -6.13 -13.95 -13.74
C ASP A 50 -5.71 -14.92 -12.62
N GLU A 51 -4.68 -15.74 -12.85
CA GLU A 51 -4.15 -16.65 -11.84
C GLU A 51 -3.15 -16.00 -10.88
N CYS A 52 -2.84 -14.70 -11.05
CA CYS A 52 -1.83 -13.96 -10.28
C CYS A 52 -0.44 -14.63 -10.26
N THR A 53 -0.07 -15.30 -11.36
CA THR A 53 1.19 -16.06 -11.48
C THR A 53 2.22 -15.38 -12.37
N GLN A 54 1.82 -14.36 -13.12
CA GLN A 54 2.65 -13.63 -14.07
C GLN A 54 2.22 -12.16 -14.17
N ALA A 55 3.17 -11.26 -14.30
CA ALA A 55 2.92 -9.87 -14.68
C ALA A 55 2.80 -9.78 -16.21
N GLU A 56 1.69 -9.23 -16.70
CA GLU A 56 1.41 -9.09 -18.13
C GLU A 56 1.76 -7.71 -18.67
N GLU A 57 1.58 -6.69 -17.83
CA GLU A 57 1.76 -5.30 -18.23
C GLU A 57 2.38 -4.47 -17.10
N LEU A 58 3.33 -3.60 -17.45
CA LEU A 58 3.79 -2.51 -16.58
C LEU A 58 2.92 -1.29 -16.89
N VAL A 59 1.89 -1.08 -16.08
CA VAL A 59 0.88 -0.02 -16.32
C VAL A 59 1.34 1.36 -15.86
N ALA A 60 2.24 1.41 -14.89
CA ALA A 60 2.92 2.64 -14.46
C ALA A 60 4.34 2.32 -14.00
N GLU A 61 5.29 3.20 -14.30
CA GLU A 61 6.70 2.99 -14.04
C GLU A 61 7.29 4.18 -13.29
N ASN A 62 8.00 3.87 -12.19
CA ASN A 62 8.78 4.83 -11.41
C ASN A 62 8.00 6.11 -11.02
N ILE A 63 6.73 5.95 -10.63
CA ILE A 63 5.86 7.08 -10.28
C ILE A 63 6.28 7.77 -8.98
N SER A 64 7.11 7.13 -8.18
CA SER A 64 7.58 7.62 -6.88
C SER A 64 9.06 7.26 -6.65
N PRO A 65 10.01 7.91 -7.35
CA PRO A 65 11.43 7.65 -7.18
C PRO A 65 11.87 7.75 -5.72
N GLY A 66 12.47 6.68 -5.19
CA GLY A 66 12.85 6.61 -3.78
C GLY A 66 11.73 6.18 -2.81
N GLY A 67 10.51 5.94 -3.29
CA GLY A 67 9.41 5.46 -2.45
C GLY A 67 9.52 3.98 -2.11
N GLU A 68 9.18 3.62 -0.87
CA GLU A 68 9.13 2.25 -0.34
C GLU A 68 7.72 1.91 0.16
N SER A 69 7.46 0.62 0.41
CA SER A 69 6.24 0.10 1.03
C SER A 69 4.94 0.60 0.38
N PRO A 70 4.73 0.33 -0.92
CA PRO A 70 3.54 0.79 -1.61
C PRO A 70 2.27 0.14 -1.06
N ALA A 71 1.25 0.97 -0.76
CA ALA A 71 -0.09 0.51 -0.40
C ALA A 71 -1.14 1.34 -1.15
N MET A 72 -2.12 0.69 -1.77
CA MET A 72 -3.09 1.34 -2.65
C MET A 72 -4.53 1.07 -2.22
N CYS A 73 -5.37 2.06 -2.45
CA CYS A 73 -6.83 1.91 -2.47
C CYS A 73 -7.45 2.73 -3.60
N LYS A 74 -8.74 2.47 -3.84
CA LYS A 74 -9.60 3.30 -4.68
C LYS A 74 -10.75 3.85 -3.83
N HIS A 75 -11.05 5.12 -3.98
CA HIS A 75 -12.15 5.79 -3.29
C HIS A 75 -12.78 6.81 -4.22
N ASP A 76 -14.09 6.77 -4.38
CA ASP A 76 -14.87 7.63 -5.28
C ASP A 76 -14.28 7.73 -6.70
N GLY A 77 -13.88 6.56 -7.25
CA GLY A 77 -13.34 6.44 -8.61
C GLY A 77 -11.89 6.91 -8.78
N LYS A 78 -11.25 7.44 -7.73
CA LYS A 78 -9.87 7.91 -7.72
C LYS A 78 -8.94 6.92 -7.03
N TYR A 79 -7.76 6.69 -7.57
CA TYR A 79 -6.71 5.86 -6.98
C TYR A 79 -5.84 6.69 -6.04
N TYR A 80 -5.48 6.09 -4.91
CA TYR A 80 -4.58 6.64 -3.88
C TYR A 80 -3.51 5.60 -3.61
N ILE A 81 -2.23 5.96 -3.75
CA ILE A 81 -1.11 5.09 -3.43
C ILE A 81 -0.18 5.77 -2.43
N MET A 82 0.08 5.09 -1.32
CA MET A 82 0.99 5.54 -0.26
C MET A 82 2.40 5.02 -0.49
N PHE A 83 3.37 5.79 0.01
CA PHE A 83 4.78 5.41 0.08
C PHE A 83 5.41 5.96 1.36
N SER A 84 6.46 5.29 1.83
CA SER A 84 7.44 5.84 2.76
C SER A 84 8.72 6.25 2.02
N ASN A 85 9.54 7.09 2.65
CA ASN A 85 10.86 7.45 2.13
C ASN A 85 11.91 6.40 2.53
N LYS A 86 13.00 6.29 1.75
CA LYS A 86 14.15 5.43 2.06
C LYS A 86 15.01 6.06 3.16
N THR A 87 14.71 5.77 4.40
CA THR A 87 15.46 6.26 5.57
C THR A 87 16.10 5.14 6.41
N GLY A 88 16.29 3.96 5.80
CA GLY A 88 16.77 2.77 6.50
C GLY A 88 15.74 2.29 7.53
N TRP A 89 16.16 2.14 8.79
CA TRP A 89 15.30 1.71 9.89
C TRP A 89 14.71 2.87 10.72
N ASP A 90 14.86 4.11 10.23
CA ASP A 90 14.28 5.29 10.88
C ASP A 90 12.89 5.57 10.30
N ASN A 91 11.91 5.80 11.15
CA ASN A 91 10.57 6.20 10.74
C ASN A 91 10.61 7.59 10.08
N ASN A 92 9.72 7.79 9.13
CA ASN A 92 9.59 9.07 8.42
C ASN A 92 8.12 9.43 8.17
N ASP A 93 7.89 10.66 7.78
CA ASP A 93 6.58 11.08 7.31
C ASP A 93 6.31 10.43 5.95
N ASN A 94 5.33 9.54 5.89
CA ASN A 94 4.89 8.90 4.66
C ASN A 94 4.01 9.86 3.87
N TYR A 95 3.92 9.63 2.56
CA TYR A 95 3.20 10.48 1.62
C TYR A 95 2.35 9.66 0.66
N TYR A 96 1.55 10.33 -0.15
CA TYR A 96 0.71 9.63 -1.12
C TYR A 96 0.63 10.37 -2.45
N LEU A 97 0.29 9.61 -3.48
CA LEU A 97 -0.02 10.10 -4.81
C LEU A 97 -1.46 9.72 -5.17
N THR A 98 -2.06 10.48 -6.08
CA THR A 98 -3.38 10.18 -6.63
C THR A 98 -3.38 10.15 -8.15
N ALA A 99 -4.31 9.40 -8.73
CA ALA A 99 -4.59 9.40 -10.16
C ALA A 99 -6.07 9.06 -10.42
N ASP A 100 -6.60 9.55 -11.54
CA ASP A 100 -7.95 9.16 -12.00
C ASP A 100 -7.92 7.83 -12.76
N ASN A 101 -6.75 7.43 -13.27
CA ASN A 101 -6.51 6.15 -13.92
C ASN A 101 -5.28 5.48 -13.32
N ILE A 102 -5.28 4.16 -13.23
CA ILE A 102 -4.18 3.41 -12.62
C ILE A 102 -2.83 3.57 -13.36
N ASN A 103 -2.89 3.85 -14.66
CA ASN A 103 -1.71 4.18 -15.46
C ASN A 103 -1.27 5.65 -15.38
N GLY A 104 -1.96 6.46 -14.57
CA GLY A 104 -1.66 7.87 -14.34
C GLY A 104 -2.41 8.84 -15.28
N PRO A 105 -1.96 10.12 -15.33
CA PRO A 105 -0.81 10.62 -14.59
C PRO A 105 -1.01 10.59 -13.07
N TRP A 106 0.06 10.28 -12.33
CA TRP A 106 0.08 10.28 -10.87
C TRP A 106 0.60 11.61 -10.33
N GLU A 107 -0.13 12.17 -9.36
CA GLU A 107 0.21 13.45 -8.74
C GLU A 107 0.53 13.26 -7.25
N ASN A 108 1.69 13.75 -6.81
CA ASN A 108 2.06 13.73 -5.40
C ASN A 108 1.25 14.77 -4.63
N GLN A 109 0.52 14.31 -3.62
CA GLN A 109 -0.34 15.13 -2.77
C GLN A 109 0.32 15.53 -1.45
N GLY A 110 1.54 15.04 -1.19
CA GLY A 110 2.26 15.27 0.06
C GLY A 110 1.88 14.29 1.15
N LEU A 111 1.97 14.75 2.40
CA LEU A 111 1.77 13.91 3.59
C LEU A 111 0.28 13.63 3.82
N PHE A 112 -0.04 12.44 4.34
CA PHE A 112 -1.40 12.10 4.78
C PHE A 112 -1.55 12.10 6.31
N CYS A 113 -0.46 12.27 7.05
CA CYS A 113 -0.42 12.51 8.50
C CYS A 113 0.19 13.88 8.78
N PRO A 114 0.02 14.45 9.99
CA PRO A 114 0.68 15.70 10.38
C PRO A 114 2.20 15.62 10.21
N GLN A 115 2.78 16.68 9.66
CA GLN A 115 4.23 16.80 9.46
C GLN A 115 4.99 16.61 10.77
N GLY A 116 6.05 15.80 10.73
CA GLY A 116 6.89 15.50 11.90
C GLY A 116 6.30 14.42 12.82
N SER A 117 5.13 13.87 12.49
CA SER A 117 4.55 12.75 13.26
C SER A 117 5.25 11.42 13.00
N ALA A 118 6.13 11.36 11.98
CA ALA A 118 6.71 10.12 11.46
C ALA A 118 5.62 9.07 11.16
N THR A 119 4.47 9.52 10.63
CA THR A 119 3.29 8.69 10.38
C THR A 119 2.91 7.88 11.63
N TYR A 120 2.93 8.54 12.80
CA TYR A 120 2.69 7.95 14.13
C TYR A 120 3.64 6.79 14.48
N ASN A 121 4.91 6.92 14.07
CA ASN A 121 5.97 5.91 14.19
C ASN A 121 5.63 4.61 13.45
N THR A 122 5.11 4.72 12.22
CA THR A 122 4.80 3.57 11.37
C THR A 122 5.31 3.77 9.94
N GLN A 123 5.50 2.67 9.24
CA GLN A 123 5.61 2.61 7.79
C GLN A 123 4.29 2.09 7.22
N CYS A 124 3.78 2.71 6.16
CA CYS A 124 2.59 2.20 5.47
C CYS A 124 2.84 0.77 4.98
N SER A 125 1.86 -0.11 5.16
CA SER A 125 1.96 -1.53 4.82
C SER A 125 0.81 -1.98 3.95
N TYR A 126 -0.43 -1.61 4.31
CA TYR A 126 -1.61 -2.00 3.57
C TYR A 126 -2.77 -1.02 3.79
N ILE A 127 -3.75 -1.06 2.89
CA ILE A 127 -5.05 -0.41 3.04
C ILE A 127 -6.10 -1.47 2.80
N PHE A 128 -7.09 -1.58 3.69
CA PHE A 128 -8.18 -2.54 3.53
C PHE A 128 -9.53 -1.92 3.87
N ASP A 129 -10.57 -2.52 3.31
CA ASP A 129 -11.95 -2.16 3.61
C ASP A 129 -12.40 -2.89 4.87
N PHE A 130 -12.84 -2.12 5.86
CA PHE A 130 -13.41 -2.63 7.08
C PHE A 130 -14.91 -2.34 7.11
N GLN A 131 -15.71 -3.39 7.12
CA GLN A 131 -17.16 -3.26 7.13
C GLN A 131 -17.68 -3.22 8.57
N ILE A 132 -18.43 -2.18 8.89
CA ILE A 132 -19.16 -2.05 10.16
C ILE A 132 -20.60 -1.75 9.82
N GLU A 133 -21.49 -2.69 10.16
CA GLU A 133 -22.90 -2.62 9.77
C GLU A 133 -23.04 -2.37 8.25
N ASP A 134 -23.67 -1.26 7.85
CA ASP A 134 -23.87 -0.89 6.45
C ASP A 134 -22.79 0.08 5.92
N LYS A 135 -21.74 0.36 6.71
CA LYS A 135 -20.65 1.27 6.32
C LYS A 135 -19.38 0.51 6.00
N ILE A 136 -18.67 0.98 4.97
CA ILE A 136 -17.30 0.54 4.66
C ILE A 136 -16.36 1.68 4.99
N ILE A 137 -15.38 1.40 5.86
CA ILE A 137 -14.33 2.34 6.25
C ILE A 137 -13.02 1.82 5.68
N LYS A 138 -12.29 2.65 4.95
CA LYS A 138 -10.93 2.30 4.53
C LYS A 138 -9.98 2.47 5.69
N MET A 139 -9.26 1.41 6.00
CA MET A 139 -8.35 1.35 7.13
C MET A 139 -6.90 1.34 6.66
N TYR A 140 -6.14 2.26 7.21
CA TYR A 140 -4.69 2.22 7.16
C TYR A 140 -4.14 1.12 8.05
N LEU A 141 -3.20 0.33 7.55
CA LEU A 141 -2.37 -0.58 8.33
C LEU A 141 -0.92 -0.12 8.21
N GLY A 142 -0.30 0.15 9.36
CA GLY A 142 1.10 0.56 9.44
C GLY A 142 1.92 -0.39 10.33
N ASP A 143 3.13 -0.69 9.88
CA ASP A 143 4.10 -1.47 10.64
C ASP A 143 4.88 -0.55 11.58
N ARG A 144 4.88 -0.88 12.87
CA ARG A 144 5.71 -0.22 13.88
C ARG A 144 6.90 -1.08 14.21
N TRP A 145 8.02 -0.78 13.61
CA TRP A 145 9.22 -1.58 13.80
C TRP A 145 9.80 -1.48 15.21
N SER A 146 10.42 -2.58 15.64
CA SER A 146 11.14 -2.64 16.91
C SER A 146 12.65 -2.72 16.74
N TYR A 147 13.17 -2.54 15.53
CA TYR A 147 14.62 -2.54 15.28
C TYR A 147 15.34 -1.43 16.06
N PRO A 148 16.52 -1.68 16.65
CA PRO A 148 17.30 -2.93 16.64
C PRO A 148 16.86 -3.98 17.69
N LYS A 149 15.70 -3.81 18.31
CA LYS A 149 15.13 -4.77 19.26
C LYS A 149 14.61 -6.01 18.54
N GLN A 150 13.91 -6.87 19.25
CA GLN A 150 13.36 -8.09 18.65
C GLN A 150 12.16 -7.76 17.74
N ALA A 151 12.17 -8.29 16.51
CA ALA A 151 11.05 -8.12 15.57
C ALA A 151 9.71 -8.62 16.11
N SER A 152 9.73 -9.63 17.02
CA SER A 152 8.53 -10.11 17.71
C SER A 152 7.84 -9.07 18.62
N SER A 153 8.50 -7.97 18.94
CA SER A 153 7.91 -6.84 19.68
C SER A 153 7.37 -5.74 18.75
N ALA A 154 7.49 -5.88 17.45
CA ALA A 154 6.88 -4.99 16.49
C ALA A 154 5.35 -5.10 16.57
N THR A 155 4.66 -3.97 16.51
CA THR A 155 3.20 -3.90 16.56
C THR A 155 2.64 -3.32 15.28
N LEU A 156 1.36 -3.59 15.03
CA LEU A 156 0.61 -2.98 13.95
C LEU A 156 -0.22 -1.81 14.48
N VAL A 157 -0.38 -0.80 13.65
CA VAL A 157 -1.28 0.33 13.90
C VAL A 157 -2.36 0.30 12.83
N MET A 158 -3.62 0.35 13.25
CA MET A 158 -4.78 0.43 12.36
C MET A 158 -5.52 1.73 12.65
N LEU A 159 -5.68 2.58 11.66
CA LEU A 159 -6.37 3.85 11.78
C LEU A 159 -7.33 4.04 10.60
N PRO A 160 -8.53 4.63 10.82
CA PRO A 160 -9.41 4.98 9.73
C PRO A 160 -8.79 6.06 8.85
N LEU A 161 -8.95 5.91 7.53
CA LEU A 161 -8.61 6.93 6.55
C LEU A 161 -9.79 7.86 6.34
N GLU A 162 -9.51 9.15 6.38
CA GLU A 162 -10.46 10.21 6.07
C GLU A 162 -10.29 10.67 4.63
N PHE A 163 -11.39 10.85 3.90
CA PHE A 163 -11.39 11.35 2.53
C PHE A 163 -12.27 12.58 2.46
N GLU A 164 -11.68 13.70 2.14
CA GLU A 164 -12.39 14.98 1.99
C GLU A 164 -11.85 15.75 0.80
N ASN A 165 -12.76 16.19 -0.09
CA ASN A 165 -12.41 16.98 -1.28
C ASN A 165 -11.31 16.34 -2.16
N GLY A 166 -11.31 15.00 -2.29
CA GLY A 166 -10.34 14.25 -3.07
C GLY A 166 -8.96 14.10 -2.39
N LYS A 167 -8.84 14.50 -1.13
CA LYS A 167 -7.64 14.32 -0.31
C LYS A 167 -7.85 13.19 0.69
N MET A 168 -6.76 12.48 0.99
CA MET A 168 -6.72 11.42 1.98
C MET A 168 -5.88 11.88 3.18
N SER A 169 -6.35 11.61 4.41
CA SER A 169 -5.63 11.97 5.63
C SER A 169 -5.90 11.03 6.79
N ILE A 170 -5.00 11.10 7.78
CA ILE A 170 -5.19 10.64 9.17
C ILE A 170 -4.82 11.83 10.04
N SER A 171 -5.82 12.56 10.54
CA SER A 171 -5.63 13.84 11.22
C SER A 171 -5.02 13.69 12.61
N GLU A 172 -5.32 12.56 13.32
CA GLU A 172 -4.83 12.31 14.66
C GLU A 172 -4.60 10.81 14.94
N TYR A 173 -3.72 10.52 15.89
CA TYR A 173 -3.53 9.16 16.39
C TYR A 173 -4.63 8.79 17.39
N MET A 174 -5.28 7.67 17.15
CA MET A 174 -6.30 7.12 18.05
C MET A 174 -5.83 5.79 18.64
N GLN A 175 -5.83 5.66 19.96
CA GLN A 175 -5.58 4.37 20.63
C GLN A 175 -6.75 3.40 20.50
N ALA A 176 -7.94 3.93 20.37
CA ALA A 176 -9.18 3.22 20.11
C ALA A 176 -10.10 4.11 19.29
N TRP A 177 -10.87 3.52 18.41
CA TRP A 177 -11.86 4.21 17.58
C TRP A 177 -13.16 3.42 17.57
N SER A 178 -14.26 4.10 17.37
CA SER A 178 -15.61 3.53 17.18
C SER A 178 -16.20 4.10 15.89
N ALA A 179 -16.99 3.30 15.19
CA ALA A 179 -17.73 3.73 14.01
C ALA A 179 -19.07 4.35 14.39
#